data_8bd844dee04251eaa92fbaa7117c6987
#
_entry.id   8bd844dee04251eaa92fbaa7117c6987
#
_cell.length_a   1.000
_cell.length_b   1.000
_cell.length_c   1.000
_cell.angle_alpha   90.00
_cell.angle_beta   90.00
_cell.angle_gamma   90.00
#
_symmetry.space_group_name_H-M   'P 1'
#
loop_
_entity.id
_entity.type
_entity.pdbx_description
1 polymer ?
#
loop_
_entity_poly.entity_id
_entity_poly.type
_entity_poly.pdbx_seq_one_letter_code
_entity_poly.pdbx_strand_id
1 'polypeptide(L)'
;MDKPAEHDRRTHKTVMTFIEYKPAVNPKPKDISSPTELKELFQSLSNEPSKETPLRLFIVEDLSQQVIELLGSRFDIDPMFFREQIDEYVWYNVRDPWAQPPGLMSNMKHRNWFRLRNMRLRYYKTDDEFQKARLETNAWNVLRRPDNDENHWNYQDSKHAVVSIMRTRTTMWIGKDKECNNGTVGIILVDPTVSQGQPLWHDRTNWLPTPKMHAPPAPVVKQSESWYKDIVNMTAAFPWFEVANAHDINLQVLAKPTLYTICAEWLVVCDYVKARLSQIEWELEMPDLFRSKGDVIEDSLRRLHTWRRQIPVFREMVTETLEQALPAAARLTSTRPMPSFAPNSPLSAIDTRSLLTDTSVINFEDVSGYEDIIPDFRRVLAAVNELQERVDRLTDIVTSEIGIEDSRRGLEDSRRGLEENHNMARLTWLATIFIPLSFISSMYSMNEDISALKTTYGWFFLTALPFTLTIMAIGWVAGGGSLTPWKKQDDTKQRGVIGGREVNSRKNSIKKT
;
A
#
# COMPACT_ATOMS: atom_id res chain seq x y z
N MET A 1 -25.01 -12.16 2.20
CA MET A 1 -26.23 -11.44 1.80
C MET A 1 -26.86 -10.93 3.06
N ASP A 2 -26.99 -9.61 3.14
CA ASP A 2 -27.40 -8.94 4.36
C ASP A 2 -28.88 -9.18 4.64
N LYS A 3 -29.18 -9.27 5.93
CA LYS A 3 -30.56 -9.43 6.36
C LYS A 3 -31.36 -8.17 5.97
N PRO A 4 -32.61 -8.28 5.47
CA PRO A 4 -33.40 -7.14 5.07
C PRO A 4 -33.50 -6.01 6.10
N ALA A 5 -33.53 -6.36 7.39
CA ALA A 5 -33.57 -5.41 8.49
C ALA A 5 -32.28 -4.56 8.65
N GLU A 6 -31.12 -5.05 8.20
CA GLU A 6 -29.87 -4.27 8.18
C GLU A 6 -29.83 -3.32 6.99
N HIS A 7 -30.37 -3.75 5.87
CA HIS A 7 -30.48 -2.92 4.68
C HIS A 7 -31.37 -1.70 4.96
N ASP A 8 -32.54 -1.89 5.59
CA ASP A 8 -33.46 -0.80 5.93
C ASP A 8 -32.83 0.22 6.89
N ARG A 9 -32.02 -0.23 7.84
CA ARG A 9 -31.31 0.68 8.77
C ARG A 9 -30.30 1.57 8.05
N ARG A 10 -29.62 1.06 7.02
CA ARG A 10 -28.61 1.81 6.25
C ARG A 10 -29.26 2.87 5.39
N THR A 11 -30.40 2.56 4.75
CA THR A 11 -31.08 3.47 3.82
C THR A 11 -31.64 4.72 4.47
N HIS A 12 -31.85 4.72 5.79
CA HIS A 12 -32.44 5.83 6.53
C HIS A 12 -31.43 6.65 7.34
N LYS A 13 -30.20 6.18 7.52
CA LYS A 13 -29.19 6.91 8.29
C LYS A 13 -28.70 8.11 7.49
N THR A 14 -28.91 9.31 8.02
CA THR A 14 -28.42 10.56 7.45
C THR A 14 -27.57 11.28 8.47
N VAL A 15 -26.32 11.58 8.13
CA VAL A 15 -25.44 12.47 8.89
C VAL A 15 -24.95 13.55 7.94
N MET A 16 -25.34 14.78 8.21
CA MET A 16 -25.03 15.90 7.33
C MET A 16 -24.84 17.18 8.14
N THR A 17 -23.97 18.05 7.67
CA THR A 17 -23.84 19.42 8.16
C THR A 17 -24.06 20.40 7.02
N PHE A 18 -24.87 21.41 7.27
CA PHE A 18 -25.09 22.54 6.39
C PHE A 18 -24.32 23.76 6.90
N ILE A 19 -23.63 24.45 6.01
CA ILE A 19 -22.89 25.68 6.30
C ILE A 19 -23.29 26.74 5.28
N GLU A 20 -23.76 27.89 5.76
CA GLU A 20 -24.03 29.05 4.92
C GLU A 20 -22.99 30.13 5.20
N TYR A 21 -22.34 30.58 4.12
CA TYR A 21 -21.33 31.62 4.19
C TYR A 21 -21.95 32.97 3.85
N LYS A 22 -21.90 33.91 4.81
CA LYS A 22 -22.37 35.29 4.66
C LYS A 22 -21.22 36.26 4.86
N PRO A 23 -21.16 37.37 4.11
CA PRO A 23 -20.12 38.39 4.32
C PRO A 23 -20.09 38.86 5.77
N ALA A 24 -18.89 38.99 6.32
CA ALA A 24 -18.65 39.49 7.69
C ALA A 24 -19.27 38.68 8.85
N VAL A 25 -19.77 37.47 8.59
CA VAL A 25 -20.34 36.60 9.63
C VAL A 25 -19.60 35.29 9.67
N ASN A 26 -19.14 34.86 10.86
CA ASN A 26 -18.56 33.53 11.02
C ASN A 26 -19.58 32.44 10.69
N PRO A 27 -19.30 31.52 9.79
CA PRO A 27 -20.23 30.48 9.43
C PRO A 27 -20.50 29.56 10.62
N LYS A 28 -21.77 29.26 10.84
CA LYS A 28 -22.19 28.34 11.90
C LYS A 28 -22.66 27.04 11.25
N PRO A 29 -21.93 25.92 11.52
CA PRO A 29 -22.39 24.61 11.09
C PRO A 29 -23.76 24.28 11.72
N LYS A 30 -24.68 23.79 10.89
CA LYS A 30 -25.99 23.28 11.33
C LYS A 30 -26.04 21.79 11.00
N ASP A 31 -26.04 20.96 12.03
CA ASP A 31 -26.17 19.52 11.86
C ASP A 31 -27.59 19.14 11.46
N ILE A 32 -27.72 18.19 10.56
CA ILE A 32 -28.98 17.65 10.03
C ILE A 32 -28.91 16.14 10.23
N SER A 33 -29.80 15.60 11.03
CA SER A 33 -29.81 14.19 11.43
C SER A 33 -30.89 13.35 10.76
N SER A 34 -31.81 14.01 10.04
CA SER A 34 -32.92 13.32 9.38
C SER A 34 -33.25 13.89 8.00
N PRO A 35 -33.78 13.07 7.07
CA PRO A 35 -34.26 13.53 5.78
C PRO A 35 -35.41 14.55 5.88
N THR A 36 -36.18 14.51 6.96
CA THR A 36 -37.26 15.47 7.25
C THR A 36 -36.69 16.86 7.53
N GLU A 37 -35.68 16.95 8.38
CA GLU A 37 -34.98 18.21 8.65
C GLU A 37 -34.34 18.81 7.39
N LEU A 38 -33.84 17.96 6.48
CA LEU A 38 -33.30 18.41 5.19
C LEU A 38 -34.40 18.99 4.30
N LYS A 39 -35.60 18.39 4.26
CA LYS A 39 -36.74 18.93 3.52
C LYS A 39 -37.21 20.26 4.10
N GLU A 40 -37.30 20.39 5.43
CA GLU A 40 -37.66 21.63 6.12
C GLU A 40 -36.60 22.73 5.82
N LEU A 41 -35.33 22.38 5.84
CA LEU A 41 -34.26 23.30 5.45
C LEU A 41 -34.48 23.80 4.01
N PHE A 42 -34.73 22.92 3.05
CA PHE A 42 -34.97 23.31 1.66
C PHE A 42 -36.19 24.22 1.52
N GLN A 43 -37.27 23.97 2.26
CA GLN A 43 -38.44 24.84 2.29
C GLN A 43 -38.12 26.22 2.87
N SER A 44 -37.34 26.27 3.97
CA SER A 44 -36.93 27.55 4.56
C SER A 44 -36.07 28.38 3.61
N LEU A 45 -35.12 27.71 2.91
CA LEU A 45 -34.23 28.36 1.94
C LEU A 45 -34.99 28.90 0.71
N SER A 46 -36.09 28.26 0.30
CA SER A 46 -36.91 28.71 -0.82
C SER A 46 -37.84 29.88 -0.41
N ASN A 47 -38.22 29.95 0.86
CA ASN A 47 -39.14 31.00 1.38
C ASN A 47 -38.42 32.30 1.76
N GLU A 48 -37.11 32.28 1.99
CA GLU A 48 -36.29 33.46 2.29
C GLU A 48 -35.40 33.81 1.08
N PRO A 49 -35.92 34.55 0.09
CA PRO A 49 -35.08 35.02 -1.01
C PRO A 49 -34.11 36.08 -0.48
N SER A 50 -32.91 35.64 -0.10
CA SER A 50 -31.81 36.56 0.19
C SER A 50 -31.55 37.45 -1.03
N LYS A 51 -31.38 38.77 -0.83
CA LYS A 51 -30.98 39.67 -1.90
C LYS A 51 -29.56 39.42 -2.40
N GLU A 52 -28.77 38.73 -1.61
CA GLU A 52 -27.39 38.35 -1.92
C GLU A 52 -27.37 36.89 -2.38
N THR A 53 -26.50 36.56 -3.33
CA THR A 53 -26.28 35.18 -3.78
C THR A 53 -25.50 34.42 -2.72
N PRO A 54 -26.15 33.60 -1.89
CA PRO A 54 -25.47 32.92 -0.81
C PRO A 54 -24.56 31.83 -1.32
N LEU A 55 -23.44 31.64 -0.63
CA LEU A 55 -22.57 30.48 -0.81
C LEU A 55 -22.94 29.45 0.25
N ARG A 56 -23.25 28.23 -0.17
CA ARG A 56 -23.71 27.15 0.71
C ARG A 56 -22.90 25.89 0.53
N LEU A 57 -22.70 25.17 1.62
CA LEU A 57 -21.97 23.91 1.62
C LEU A 57 -22.75 22.85 2.40
N PHE A 58 -22.94 21.70 1.78
CA PHE A 58 -23.45 20.50 2.42
C PHE A 58 -22.32 19.49 2.54
N ILE A 59 -22.05 18.99 3.75
CA ILE A 59 -21.08 17.93 4.01
C ILE A 59 -21.86 16.72 4.48
N VAL A 60 -21.73 15.60 3.78
CA VAL A 60 -22.52 14.39 4.00
C VAL A 60 -21.58 13.25 4.36
N GLU A 61 -21.79 12.64 5.52
CA GLU A 61 -21.10 11.43 5.95
C GLU A 61 -21.95 10.21 5.61
N ASP A 62 -21.42 9.30 4.80
CA ASP A 62 -22.14 8.18 4.22
C ASP A 62 -23.32 8.61 3.32
N LEU A 63 -23.82 7.72 2.51
CA LEU A 63 -24.89 8.03 1.57
C LEU A 63 -26.10 7.15 1.83
N SER A 64 -27.23 7.77 2.23
CA SER A 64 -28.51 7.08 2.22
C SER A 64 -29.27 7.34 0.92
N GLN A 65 -30.14 6.42 0.54
CA GLN A 65 -31.00 6.58 -0.63
C GLN A 65 -31.78 7.89 -0.59
N GLN A 66 -32.34 8.24 0.56
CA GLN A 66 -33.15 9.45 0.72
C GLN A 66 -32.34 10.74 0.54
N VAL A 67 -31.09 10.75 0.99
CA VAL A 67 -30.17 11.89 0.76
C VAL A 67 -29.86 12.05 -0.71
N ILE A 68 -29.60 10.94 -1.42
CA ILE A 68 -29.37 10.94 -2.87
C ILE A 68 -30.59 11.53 -3.60
N GLU A 69 -31.79 11.09 -3.26
CA GLU A 69 -33.03 11.57 -3.87
C GLU A 69 -33.26 13.05 -3.60
N LEU A 70 -33.06 13.50 -2.36
CA LEU A 70 -33.32 14.90 -1.98
C LEU A 70 -32.28 15.87 -2.58
N LEU A 71 -30.99 15.55 -2.49
CA LEU A 71 -29.95 16.39 -3.07
C LEU A 71 -29.98 16.33 -4.60
N GLY A 72 -30.14 15.13 -5.15
CA GLY A 72 -30.19 14.91 -6.59
C GLY A 72 -31.33 15.65 -7.28
N SER A 73 -32.54 15.58 -6.71
CA SER A 73 -33.72 16.26 -7.25
C SER A 73 -33.64 17.77 -7.08
N ARG A 74 -33.15 18.25 -5.92
CA ARG A 74 -33.07 19.69 -5.62
C ARG A 74 -32.11 20.44 -6.52
N PHE A 75 -30.91 19.85 -6.73
CA PHE A 75 -29.82 20.50 -7.43
C PHE A 75 -29.59 19.98 -8.86
N ASP A 76 -30.44 19.10 -9.34
CA ASP A 76 -30.34 18.48 -10.67
C ASP A 76 -28.95 17.83 -10.87
N ILE A 77 -28.57 16.97 -9.93
CA ILE A 77 -27.23 16.36 -9.89
C ILE A 77 -27.20 15.10 -10.73
N ASP A 78 -26.15 14.96 -11.57
CA ASP A 78 -25.88 13.72 -12.30
C ASP A 78 -25.73 12.54 -11.31
N PRO A 79 -26.50 11.44 -11.45
CA PRO A 79 -26.42 10.27 -10.58
C PRO A 79 -25.01 9.66 -10.47
N MET A 80 -24.17 9.91 -11.46
CA MET A 80 -22.78 9.44 -11.47
C MET A 80 -21.93 10.02 -10.35
N PHE A 81 -22.23 11.25 -9.90
CA PHE A 81 -21.60 11.86 -8.75
C PHE A 81 -21.73 10.98 -7.50
N PHE A 82 -22.94 10.52 -7.20
CA PHE A 82 -23.21 9.67 -6.04
C PHE A 82 -22.61 8.28 -6.23
N ARG A 83 -22.68 7.75 -7.45
CA ARG A 83 -22.13 6.43 -7.77
C ARG A 83 -20.62 6.40 -7.58
N GLU A 84 -19.90 7.44 -8.00
CA GLU A 84 -18.45 7.52 -7.81
C GLU A 84 -18.04 7.52 -6.34
N GLN A 85 -18.93 7.95 -5.41
CA GLN A 85 -18.69 7.85 -3.98
C GLN A 85 -18.90 6.42 -3.45
N ILE A 86 -19.95 5.73 -3.90
CA ILE A 86 -20.34 4.44 -3.36
C ILE A 86 -19.37 3.34 -3.75
N ASP A 87 -18.98 3.29 -5.03
CA ASP A 87 -18.30 2.16 -5.62
C ASP A 87 -16.79 2.34 -5.64
N GLU A 88 -16.07 1.46 -4.92
CA GLU A 88 -14.63 1.31 -5.06
C GLU A 88 -14.24 -0.06 -5.61
N TYR A 89 -15.20 -0.96 -5.83
CA TYR A 89 -14.97 -2.39 -5.96
C TYR A 89 -14.97 -2.85 -7.41
N VAL A 90 -13.95 -2.47 -8.18
CA VAL A 90 -13.93 -2.78 -9.63
C VAL A 90 -13.02 -3.95 -9.99
N TRP A 91 -12.21 -4.45 -9.08
CA TRP A 91 -11.05 -5.23 -9.47
C TRP A 91 -11.29 -6.71 -9.81
N TYR A 92 -12.49 -7.24 -9.62
CA TYR A 92 -12.74 -8.64 -9.94
C TYR A 92 -13.63 -8.91 -11.11
N ASN A 93 -14.55 -8.03 -11.40
CA ASN A 93 -15.62 -8.35 -12.32
C ASN A 93 -15.66 -7.38 -13.49
N VAL A 94 -14.75 -7.57 -14.43
CA VAL A 94 -14.77 -6.81 -15.70
C VAL A 94 -16.06 -7.04 -16.51
N ARG A 95 -16.90 -7.98 -16.10
CA ARG A 95 -18.20 -8.26 -16.70
C ARG A 95 -19.38 -7.76 -15.88
N ASP A 96 -19.11 -7.03 -14.79
CA ASP A 96 -20.18 -6.42 -14.01
C ASP A 96 -20.91 -5.40 -14.89
N PRO A 97 -22.20 -5.63 -15.20
CA PRO A 97 -22.98 -4.71 -16.04
C PRO A 97 -23.14 -3.32 -15.40
N TRP A 98 -22.88 -3.23 -14.11
CA TRP A 98 -22.95 -1.98 -13.33
C TRP A 98 -21.58 -1.28 -13.23
N ALA A 99 -20.49 -1.94 -13.63
CA ALA A 99 -19.18 -1.31 -13.68
C ALA A 99 -19.15 -0.26 -14.78
N GLN A 100 -18.66 0.94 -14.43
CA GLN A 100 -18.45 1.97 -15.43
C GLN A 100 -17.12 1.77 -16.15
N PRO A 101 -17.12 1.89 -17.47
CA PRO A 101 -15.87 2.03 -18.19
C PRO A 101 -15.16 3.34 -17.78
N PRO A 102 -13.81 3.38 -17.82
CA PRO A 102 -13.07 4.61 -17.58
C PRO A 102 -13.56 5.73 -18.49
N GLY A 103 -13.84 6.89 -17.92
CA GLY A 103 -14.28 8.06 -18.68
C GLY A 103 -13.12 8.70 -19.46
N LEU A 104 -13.43 9.23 -20.63
CA LEU A 104 -12.46 10.04 -21.37
C LEU A 104 -12.18 11.36 -20.62
N MET A 105 -10.92 11.77 -20.54
CA MET A 105 -10.52 13.03 -19.91
C MET A 105 -11.24 14.24 -20.50
N SER A 106 -11.52 14.23 -21.81
CA SER A 106 -12.29 15.27 -22.48
C SER A 106 -13.72 15.41 -21.92
N ASN A 107 -14.37 14.31 -21.57
CA ASN A 107 -15.70 14.32 -20.98
C ASN A 107 -15.65 14.72 -19.49
N MET A 108 -14.61 14.33 -18.78
CA MET A 108 -14.44 14.68 -17.37
C MET A 108 -14.26 16.17 -17.14
N LYS A 109 -13.67 16.90 -18.11
CA LYS A 109 -13.53 18.36 -18.06
C LYS A 109 -14.86 19.12 -18.01
N HIS A 110 -15.97 18.52 -18.39
CA HIS A 110 -17.31 19.15 -18.38
C HIS A 110 -18.13 18.82 -17.14
N ARG A 111 -17.64 17.93 -16.27
CA ARG A 111 -18.36 17.53 -15.05
C ARG A 111 -18.33 18.64 -13.99
N ASN A 112 -19.40 18.73 -13.23
CA ASN A 112 -19.52 19.65 -12.10
C ASN A 112 -19.04 19.04 -10.79
N TRP A 113 -18.32 17.92 -10.86
CA TRP A 113 -17.76 17.22 -9.71
C TRP A 113 -16.40 16.65 -10.02
N PHE A 114 -15.68 16.36 -8.95
CA PHE A 114 -14.42 15.62 -8.97
C PHE A 114 -14.34 14.76 -7.72
N ARG A 115 -13.47 13.77 -7.77
CA ARG A 115 -13.21 12.87 -6.64
C ARG A 115 -11.78 13.01 -6.17
N LEU A 116 -11.60 12.77 -4.90
CA LEU A 116 -10.31 12.68 -4.22
C LEU A 116 -10.21 11.30 -3.59
N ARG A 117 -9.16 10.58 -3.89
CA ARG A 117 -8.86 9.30 -3.28
C ARG A 117 -7.67 9.47 -2.35
N ASN A 118 -7.76 8.96 -1.14
CA ASN A 118 -6.67 9.00 -0.20
C ASN A 118 -6.65 7.75 0.68
N MET A 119 -5.56 7.58 1.39
CA MET A 119 -5.40 6.52 2.38
C MET A 119 -5.50 7.12 3.76
N ARG A 120 -6.12 6.40 4.68
CA ARG A 120 -6.18 6.77 6.09
C ARG A 120 -5.63 5.65 6.94
N LEU A 121 -4.81 6.03 7.90
CA LEU A 121 -4.20 5.13 8.86
C LEU A 121 -4.95 5.20 10.19
N ARG A 122 -5.16 4.04 10.81
CA ARG A 122 -5.80 3.96 12.12
C ARG A 122 -5.13 2.89 12.97
N TYR A 123 -4.86 3.21 14.22
CA TYR A 123 -4.22 2.35 15.20
C TYR A 123 -5.26 1.68 16.09
N TYR A 124 -5.08 0.40 16.35
CA TYR A 124 -5.88 -0.42 17.25
C TYR A 124 -4.96 -1.08 18.27
N LYS A 125 -5.34 -1.05 19.54
CA LYS A 125 -4.56 -1.65 20.62
C LYS A 125 -4.59 -3.17 20.57
N THR A 126 -5.65 -3.75 20.03
CA THR A 126 -5.87 -5.20 19.97
C THR A 126 -6.47 -5.59 18.61
N ASP A 127 -6.25 -6.86 18.23
CA ASP A 127 -6.88 -7.41 17.03
C ASP A 127 -8.43 -7.44 17.16
N ASP A 128 -8.96 -7.61 18.35
CA ASP A 128 -10.41 -7.55 18.62
C ASP A 128 -11.03 -6.20 18.23
N GLU A 129 -10.35 -5.09 18.55
CA GLU A 129 -10.80 -3.76 18.13
C GLU A 129 -10.79 -3.64 16.61
N PHE A 130 -9.75 -4.17 15.95
CA PHE A 130 -9.66 -4.17 14.50
C PHE A 130 -10.76 -5.02 13.85
N GLN A 131 -11.08 -6.21 14.38
CA GLN A 131 -12.17 -7.03 13.86
C GLN A 131 -13.55 -6.35 14.04
N LYS A 132 -13.76 -5.67 15.16
CA LYS A 132 -14.97 -4.85 15.36
C LYS A 132 -15.06 -3.72 14.33
N ALA A 133 -13.93 -3.03 14.06
CA ALA A 133 -13.87 -2.01 13.00
C ALA A 133 -14.22 -2.59 11.62
N ARG A 134 -13.72 -3.77 11.28
CA ARG A 134 -14.07 -4.46 10.03
C ARG A 134 -15.55 -4.81 9.94
N LEU A 135 -16.16 -5.22 11.05
CA LEU A 135 -17.60 -5.49 11.09
C LEU A 135 -18.42 -4.20 10.96
N GLU A 136 -17.95 -3.12 11.56
CA GLU A 136 -18.60 -1.80 11.45
C GLU A 136 -18.64 -1.30 9.99
N THR A 137 -17.55 -1.50 9.22
CA THR A 137 -17.53 -1.08 7.82
C THR A 137 -18.55 -1.83 6.95
N ASN A 138 -18.95 -3.04 7.33
CA ASN A 138 -20.02 -3.76 6.65
C ASN A 138 -21.41 -3.11 6.84
N ALA A 139 -21.56 -2.22 7.82
CA ALA A 139 -22.78 -1.49 8.07
C ALA A 139 -22.86 -0.15 7.33
N TRP A 140 -21.82 0.24 6.60
CA TRP A 140 -21.81 1.47 5.80
C TRP A 140 -22.54 1.29 4.47
N ASN A 141 -23.05 2.39 3.93
CA ASN A 141 -23.64 2.41 2.59
C ASN A 141 -22.57 2.44 1.50
N VAL A 142 -21.38 2.94 1.82
CA VAL A 142 -20.19 2.89 0.95
C VAL A 142 -19.39 1.61 1.20
N LEU A 143 -18.85 1.03 0.14
CA LEU A 143 -18.06 -0.19 0.24
C LEU A 143 -16.59 0.15 0.51
N ARG A 144 -16.18 0.06 1.76
CA ARG A 144 -14.80 0.28 2.19
C ARG A 144 -14.32 -0.88 3.05
N ARG A 145 -13.03 -1.13 3.00
CA ARG A 145 -12.42 -2.18 3.81
C ARG A 145 -11.11 -1.69 4.42
N PRO A 146 -10.95 -1.76 5.73
CA PRO A 146 -9.65 -1.56 6.37
C PRO A 146 -8.77 -2.78 6.11
N ASP A 147 -7.62 -2.56 5.48
CA ASP A 147 -6.57 -3.56 5.31
C ASP A 147 -5.64 -3.51 6.52
N ASN A 148 -5.28 -4.68 7.05
CA ASN A 148 -4.35 -4.80 8.17
C ASN A 148 -2.90 -4.69 7.68
N ASP A 149 -2.09 -3.86 8.31
CA ASP A 149 -0.64 -4.01 8.28
C ASP A 149 -0.23 -5.03 9.35
N GLU A 150 -0.31 -6.32 9.00
CA GLU A 150 -0.03 -7.45 9.88
C GLU A 150 1.36 -7.42 10.54
N ASN A 151 2.22 -6.56 10.04
CA ASN A 151 3.60 -6.45 10.48
C ASN A 151 3.86 -5.18 11.31
N HIS A 152 2.81 -4.45 11.67
CA HIS A 152 2.95 -3.35 12.61
C HIS A 152 3.24 -3.92 13.99
N TRP A 153 4.51 -4.02 14.30
CA TRP A 153 4.98 -4.31 15.63
C TRP A 153 6.18 -3.43 15.94
N ASN A 154 6.05 -2.64 16.98
CA ASN A 154 7.15 -1.89 17.51
C ASN A 154 7.51 -2.47 18.88
N TYR A 155 8.78 -2.59 19.18
CA TYR A 155 9.28 -3.07 20.47
C TYR A 155 8.69 -2.30 21.68
N GLN A 156 8.32 -1.04 21.48
CA GLN A 156 7.73 -0.16 22.49
C GLN A 156 6.20 -0.18 22.50
N ASP A 157 5.56 -0.90 21.62
CA ASP A 157 4.11 -0.92 21.45
C ASP A 157 3.50 -2.25 21.94
N SER A 158 2.18 -2.32 21.99
CA SER A 158 1.48 -3.57 22.30
C SER A 158 1.80 -4.63 21.25
N LYS A 159 2.14 -5.84 21.70
CA LYS A 159 2.42 -6.99 20.82
C LYS A 159 1.26 -7.35 19.87
N HIS A 160 0.03 -6.97 20.25
CA HIS A 160 -1.19 -7.26 19.50
C HIS A 160 -1.78 -6.01 18.84
N ALA A 161 -1.02 -4.92 18.83
CA ALA A 161 -1.45 -3.71 18.15
C ALA A 161 -1.51 -3.95 16.63
N VAL A 162 -2.49 -3.31 16.01
CA VAL A 162 -2.74 -3.38 14.57
C VAL A 162 -2.84 -1.97 14.03
N VAL A 163 -2.21 -1.72 12.89
CA VAL A 163 -2.46 -0.51 12.10
C VAL A 163 -3.25 -0.91 10.87
N SER A 164 -4.38 -0.28 10.64
CA SER A 164 -5.11 -0.45 9.40
C SER A 164 -4.80 0.66 8.42
N ILE A 165 -4.84 0.29 7.14
CA ILE A 165 -4.74 1.18 6.00
C ILE A 165 -6.07 1.07 5.27
N MET A 166 -6.83 2.16 5.26
CA MET A 166 -8.13 2.19 4.61
C MET A 166 -8.11 3.16 3.43
N ARG A 167 -8.55 2.68 2.28
CA ARG A 167 -8.82 3.52 1.12
C ARG A 167 -10.08 4.31 1.40
N THR A 168 -9.98 5.62 1.29
CA THR A 168 -11.10 6.53 1.49
C THR A 168 -11.31 7.39 0.26
N ARG A 169 -12.53 7.84 0.10
CA ARG A 169 -12.93 8.69 -1.01
C ARG A 169 -13.69 9.90 -0.50
N THR A 170 -13.44 11.01 -1.13
CA THR A 170 -14.20 12.25 -0.94
C THR A 170 -14.59 12.74 -2.32
N THR A 171 -15.88 12.87 -2.58
CA THR A 171 -16.38 13.36 -3.86
C THR A 171 -17.03 14.73 -3.65
N MET A 172 -16.70 15.66 -4.53
CA MET A 172 -17.13 17.06 -4.39
C MET A 172 -17.87 17.49 -5.65
N TRP A 173 -19.05 18.08 -5.43
CA TRP A 173 -19.88 18.68 -6.48
C TRP A 173 -20.05 20.17 -6.21
N ILE A 174 -19.98 20.99 -7.25
CA ILE A 174 -20.21 22.44 -7.16
C ILE A 174 -21.16 22.85 -8.28
N GLY A 175 -22.23 23.53 -7.90
CA GLY A 175 -23.25 23.95 -8.84
C GLY A 175 -24.06 25.15 -8.35
N LYS A 176 -25.23 25.35 -8.96
CA LYS A 176 -26.12 26.47 -8.66
C LYS A 176 -27.47 25.99 -8.13
N ASP A 177 -28.00 26.65 -7.11
CA ASP A 177 -29.34 26.44 -6.63
C ASP A 177 -30.33 27.29 -7.47
N LYS A 178 -30.98 26.64 -8.43
CA LYS A 178 -31.94 27.30 -9.34
C LYS A 178 -33.17 27.85 -8.61
N GLU A 179 -33.55 27.28 -7.47
CA GLU A 179 -34.70 27.69 -6.69
C GLU A 179 -34.39 28.82 -5.71
N CYS A 180 -33.10 29.12 -5.48
CA CYS A 180 -32.70 30.14 -4.53
C CYS A 180 -31.68 31.09 -5.16
N ASN A 181 -32.16 32.03 -5.99
CA ASN A 181 -31.37 33.10 -6.64
C ASN A 181 -30.08 32.66 -7.32
N ASN A 182 -29.99 31.43 -7.83
CA ASN A 182 -28.79 30.86 -8.42
C ASN A 182 -27.55 30.94 -7.51
N GLY A 183 -27.77 30.85 -6.18
CA GLY A 183 -26.68 30.78 -5.21
C GLY A 183 -25.73 29.62 -5.52
N THR A 184 -24.44 29.78 -5.21
CA THR A 184 -23.49 28.70 -5.41
C THR A 184 -23.59 27.70 -4.28
N VAL A 185 -23.66 26.41 -4.63
CA VAL A 185 -23.76 25.30 -3.68
C VAL A 185 -22.61 24.34 -3.93
N GLY A 186 -21.93 23.97 -2.84
CA GLY A 186 -21.00 22.85 -2.80
C GLY A 186 -21.61 21.67 -2.03
N ILE A 187 -21.32 20.46 -2.48
CA ILE A 187 -21.67 19.22 -1.77
C ILE A 187 -20.41 18.39 -1.65
N ILE A 188 -20.06 18.02 -0.43
CA ILE A 188 -18.93 17.15 -0.11
C ILE A 188 -19.49 15.84 0.44
N LEU A 189 -19.21 14.74 -0.24
CA LEU A 189 -19.52 13.40 0.23
C LEU A 189 -18.25 12.81 0.82
N VAL A 190 -18.31 12.34 2.05
CA VAL A 190 -17.18 11.74 2.77
C VAL A 190 -17.52 10.35 3.26
N ASP A 191 -16.50 9.52 3.34
CA ASP A 191 -16.63 8.19 3.92
C ASP A 191 -16.79 8.27 5.44
N PRO A 192 -17.56 7.37 6.04
CA PRO A 192 -17.65 7.26 7.49
C PRO A 192 -16.31 6.96 8.13
N THR A 193 -16.18 7.28 9.39
CA THR A 193 -15.02 6.91 10.21
C THR A 193 -15.42 5.77 11.14
N VAL A 194 -14.59 4.72 11.21
CA VAL A 194 -14.78 3.65 12.20
C VAL A 194 -14.69 4.21 13.62
N SER A 195 -15.58 3.77 14.49
CA SER A 195 -15.63 4.22 15.88
C SER A 195 -14.50 3.63 16.74
N GLN A 196 -13.98 2.47 16.32
CA GLN A 196 -12.92 1.76 17.03
C GLN A 196 -11.53 2.31 16.67
N GLY A 197 -10.57 2.12 17.59
CA GLY A 197 -9.20 2.59 17.40
C GLY A 197 -9.06 4.11 17.46
N GLN A 198 -7.89 4.60 17.10
CA GLN A 198 -7.55 6.03 17.14
C GLN A 198 -6.70 6.43 15.93
N PRO A 199 -6.66 7.73 15.57
CA PRO A 199 -5.73 8.23 14.56
C PRO A 199 -4.29 7.89 14.93
N LEU A 200 -3.42 7.65 13.93
CA LEU A 200 -2.08 7.09 14.15
C LEU A 200 -1.21 7.99 15.05
N TRP A 201 -1.27 9.28 14.93
CA TRP A 201 -0.38 10.21 15.61
C TRP A 201 -1.03 10.92 16.82
N HIS A 202 -1.92 10.26 17.55
CA HIS A 202 -2.52 10.77 18.79
C HIS A 202 -3.00 12.22 18.66
N ASP A 203 -3.84 12.50 17.67
CA ASP A 203 -4.49 13.80 17.46
C ASP A 203 -3.56 14.97 17.10
N ARG A 204 -2.31 14.73 16.71
CA ARG A 204 -1.47 15.80 16.18
C ARG A 204 -1.90 16.15 14.77
N THR A 205 -2.27 17.39 14.60
CA THR A 205 -2.67 17.97 13.32
C THR A 205 -1.48 18.64 12.66
N ASN A 206 -1.01 18.09 11.54
CA ASN A 206 0.14 18.64 10.78
C ASN A 206 -0.26 19.82 9.88
N TRP A 207 -1.52 20.12 9.80
CA TRP A 207 -2.10 21.20 9.01
C TRP A 207 -2.37 22.48 9.82
N LEU A 208 -2.26 22.46 11.16
CA LEU A 208 -2.31 23.63 12.00
C LEU A 208 -0.90 24.18 12.27
N PRO A 209 -0.70 25.51 12.17
CA PRO A 209 0.56 26.09 12.57
C PRO A 209 0.81 25.86 14.06
N THR A 210 2.05 25.56 14.41
CA THR A 210 2.44 25.41 15.82
C THR A 210 2.20 26.71 16.57
N PRO A 211 1.48 26.71 17.72
CA PRO A 211 1.24 27.91 18.49
C PRO A 211 2.55 28.54 18.95
N LYS A 212 2.66 29.85 18.86
CA LYS A 212 3.80 30.58 19.41
C LYS A 212 3.76 30.52 20.95
N MET A 213 4.90 30.38 21.58
CA MET A 213 5.02 30.21 23.05
C MET A 213 4.38 31.35 23.86
N HIS A 214 4.33 32.56 23.31
CA HIS A 214 3.75 33.75 23.96
C HIS A 214 2.44 34.23 23.30
N ALA A 215 1.93 33.52 22.34
CA ALA A 215 0.63 33.86 21.77
C ALA A 215 -0.48 33.33 22.69
N PRO A 216 -1.61 34.04 22.84
CA PRO A 216 -2.79 33.47 23.44
C PRO A 216 -3.10 32.16 22.69
N PRO A 217 -3.50 31.09 23.40
CA PRO A 217 -3.79 29.84 22.74
C PRO A 217 -4.78 30.12 21.62
N ALA A 218 -4.34 29.88 20.38
CA ALA A 218 -5.28 29.84 19.26
C ALA A 218 -6.42 28.90 19.65
N PRO A 219 -7.66 29.15 19.24
CA PRO A 219 -8.74 28.21 19.51
C PRO A 219 -8.25 26.84 19.05
N VAL A 220 -8.04 25.95 20.04
CA VAL A 220 -7.55 24.61 19.78
C VAL A 220 -8.68 23.93 19.01
N VAL A 221 -8.53 23.86 17.71
CA VAL A 221 -9.34 22.95 16.91
C VAL A 221 -8.91 21.57 17.39
N LYS A 222 -9.66 20.98 18.31
CA LYS A 222 -9.45 19.61 18.72
C LYS A 222 -9.61 18.77 17.47
N GLN A 223 -8.60 17.99 17.15
CA GLN A 223 -8.79 16.96 16.14
C GLN A 223 -9.95 16.09 16.61
N SER A 224 -10.96 15.97 15.78
CA SER A 224 -12.06 15.10 16.10
C SER A 224 -11.66 13.65 15.77
N GLU A 225 -12.31 12.71 16.41
CA GLU A 225 -12.12 11.27 16.12
C GLU A 225 -12.71 10.87 14.77
N SER A 226 -13.44 11.77 14.11
CA SER A 226 -14.16 11.56 12.85
C SER A 226 -13.66 12.47 11.74
N TRP A 227 -13.34 11.87 10.60
CA TRP A 227 -12.96 12.58 9.37
C TRP A 227 -14.03 13.61 8.93
N TYR A 228 -15.26 13.24 9.06
CA TYR A 228 -16.38 14.13 8.80
C TYR A 228 -16.33 15.39 9.66
N LYS A 229 -16.11 15.22 10.98
CA LYS A 229 -16.02 16.36 11.91
C LYS A 229 -14.78 17.21 11.63
N ASP A 230 -13.67 16.60 11.22
CA ASP A 230 -12.46 17.33 10.86
C ASP A 230 -12.72 18.23 9.64
N ILE A 231 -13.37 17.72 8.60
CA ILE A 231 -13.74 18.52 7.43
C ILE A 231 -14.73 19.62 7.81
N VAL A 232 -15.74 19.33 8.63
CA VAL A 232 -16.69 20.35 9.11
C VAL A 232 -15.98 21.46 9.87
N ASN A 233 -15.09 21.11 10.81
CA ASN A 233 -14.33 22.07 11.60
C ASN A 233 -13.41 22.93 10.71
N MET A 234 -12.76 22.29 9.75
CA MET A 234 -11.88 22.97 8.81
C MET A 234 -12.62 23.94 7.91
N THR A 235 -13.76 23.55 7.38
CA THR A 235 -14.56 24.41 6.51
C THR A 235 -15.23 25.54 7.28
N ALA A 236 -15.51 25.38 8.57
CA ALA A 236 -16.11 26.41 9.43
C ALA A 236 -15.08 27.40 10.01
N ALA A 237 -13.87 26.95 10.28
CA ALA A 237 -12.92 27.76 11.05
C ALA A 237 -12.14 28.79 10.23
N PHE A 238 -12.04 28.67 8.93
CA PHE A 238 -11.26 29.55 8.04
C PHE A 238 -9.81 29.89 8.47
N PRO A 239 -9.10 29.07 9.24
CA PRO A 239 -7.82 29.51 9.76
C PRO A 239 -6.72 29.66 8.69
N TRP A 240 -6.98 29.17 7.49
CA TRP A 240 -6.03 29.08 6.37
C TRP A 240 -6.23 30.13 5.31
N PHE A 241 -7.45 30.63 5.23
CA PHE A 241 -7.79 31.59 4.22
C PHE A 241 -7.59 32.93 4.86
N GLU A 242 -6.47 33.58 4.57
CA GLU A 242 -6.35 35.01 4.68
C GLU A 242 -7.44 35.59 3.76
N VAL A 243 -8.68 35.55 4.21
CA VAL A 243 -9.75 36.36 3.67
C VAL A 243 -9.40 37.77 4.08
N ALA A 244 -8.48 38.35 3.34
CA ALA A 244 -7.95 39.69 3.61
C ALA A 244 -9.04 40.75 3.63
N ASN A 245 -10.22 40.43 3.09
CA ASN A 245 -11.40 41.29 3.14
C ASN A 245 -12.62 40.41 3.34
N ALA A 246 -13.28 40.53 4.47
CA ALA A 246 -14.53 39.87 4.79
C ALA A 246 -15.71 40.16 3.81
N HIS A 247 -15.46 40.93 2.76
CA HIS A 247 -16.44 41.28 1.73
C HIS A 247 -16.47 40.32 0.53
N ASP A 248 -15.36 39.64 0.23
CA ASP A 248 -15.27 38.73 -0.94
C ASP A 248 -15.11 37.28 -0.44
N ILE A 249 -16.23 36.59 -0.29
CA ILE A 249 -16.21 35.15 0.00
C ILE A 249 -15.71 34.45 -1.28
N ASN A 250 -14.51 33.91 -1.20
CA ASN A 250 -13.92 33.16 -2.30
C ASN A 250 -14.57 31.79 -2.41
N LEU A 251 -15.00 31.40 -3.61
CA LEU A 251 -15.56 30.07 -3.90
C LEU A 251 -14.60 28.91 -3.56
N GLN A 252 -13.32 29.18 -3.47
CA GLN A 252 -12.28 28.19 -3.10
C GLN A 252 -12.52 27.56 -1.72
N VAL A 253 -13.27 28.24 -0.83
CA VAL A 253 -13.63 27.70 0.48
C VAL A 253 -14.40 26.38 0.39
N LEU A 254 -15.09 26.14 -0.70
CA LEU A 254 -15.82 24.90 -0.92
C LEU A 254 -14.90 23.68 -1.07
N ALA A 255 -13.69 23.86 -1.60
CA ALA A 255 -12.81 22.74 -1.93
C ALA A 255 -11.46 22.76 -1.19
N LYS A 256 -10.91 23.93 -0.96
CA LYS A 256 -9.56 24.12 -0.43
C LYS A 256 -9.32 23.43 0.92
N PRO A 257 -10.21 23.56 1.94
CA PRO A 257 -10.02 22.90 3.23
C PRO A 257 -9.88 21.38 3.13
N THR A 258 -10.71 20.76 2.29
CA THR A 258 -10.68 19.31 2.07
C THR A 258 -9.39 18.86 1.37
N LEU A 259 -8.90 19.65 0.42
CA LEU A 259 -7.62 19.36 -0.24
C LEU A 259 -6.45 19.43 0.72
N TYR A 260 -6.42 20.41 1.61
CA TYR A 260 -5.37 20.51 2.64
C TYR A 260 -5.38 19.33 3.59
N THR A 261 -6.56 18.95 4.09
CA THR A 261 -6.67 17.80 5.00
C THR A 261 -6.26 16.49 4.32
N ILE A 262 -6.63 16.29 3.06
CA ILE A 262 -6.21 15.11 2.30
C ILE A 262 -4.71 15.10 2.05
N CYS A 263 -4.11 16.24 1.72
CA CYS A 263 -2.67 16.34 1.55
C CYS A 263 -1.92 16.02 2.86
N ALA A 264 -2.44 16.51 3.97
CA ALA A 264 -1.92 16.23 5.30
C ALA A 264 -1.95 14.74 5.66
N GLU A 265 -3.06 14.05 5.35
CA GLU A 265 -3.18 12.59 5.53
C GLU A 265 -2.15 11.84 4.66
N TRP A 266 -1.93 12.27 3.42
CA TRP A 266 -0.91 11.68 2.56
C TRP A 266 0.51 11.79 3.13
N LEU A 267 0.85 12.91 3.75
CA LEU A 267 2.15 13.07 4.42
C LEU A 267 2.31 12.08 5.57
N VAL A 268 1.24 11.87 6.37
CA VAL A 268 1.23 10.86 7.44
C VAL A 268 1.42 9.46 6.88
N VAL A 269 0.76 9.13 5.79
CA VAL A 269 0.92 7.82 5.11
C VAL A 269 2.36 7.63 4.63
N CYS A 270 2.96 8.63 4.00
CA CYS A 270 4.36 8.57 3.54
C CYS A 270 5.33 8.33 4.69
N ASP A 271 5.18 9.07 5.80
CA ASP A 271 6.03 8.90 6.97
C ASP A 271 5.86 7.53 7.63
N TYR A 272 4.64 7.02 7.70
CA TYR A 272 4.38 5.67 8.19
C TYR A 272 5.09 4.61 7.34
N VAL A 273 4.90 4.63 6.02
CA VAL A 273 5.54 3.68 5.11
C VAL A 273 7.06 3.76 5.21
N LYS A 274 7.61 4.99 5.29
CA LYS A 274 9.04 5.22 5.49
C LYS A 274 9.56 4.57 6.77
N ALA A 275 8.84 4.73 7.87
CA ALA A 275 9.19 4.10 9.15
C ALA A 275 9.15 2.56 9.06
N ARG A 276 8.15 2.00 8.36
CA ARG A 276 8.03 0.54 8.16
C ARG A 276 9.16 -0.02 7.31
N LEU A 277 9.55 0.66 6.23
CA LEU A 277 10.69 0.25 5.41
C LEU A 277 12.02 0.37 6.17
N SER A 278 12.20 1.43 6.96
CA SER A 278 13.39 1.57 7.83
C SER A 278 13.50 0.43 8.84
N GLN A 279 12.38 -0.03 9.38
CA GLN A 279 12.36 -1.17 10.29
C GLN A 279 12.79 -2.46 9.58
N ILE A 280 12.29 -2.72 8.38
CA ILE A 280 12.69 -3.89 7.58
C ILE A 280 14.19 -3.85 7.27
N GLU A 281 14.72 -2.69 6.86
CA GLU A 281 16.16 -2.51 6.62
C GLU A 281 17.00 -2.84 7.84
N TRP A 282 16.59 -2.34 9.00
CA TRP A 282 17.30 -2.57 10.25
C TRP A 282 17.26 -4.05 10.68
N GLU A 283 16.13 -4.72 10.53
CA GLU A 283 15.99 -6.16 10.81
C GLU A 283 16.86 -7.01 9.87
N LEU A 284 17.00 -6.61 8.61
CA LEU A 284 17.89 -7.28 7.65
C LEU A 284 19.38 -7.05 7.95
N GLU A 285 19.74 -5.87 8.46
CA GLU A 285 21.13 -5.55 8.81
C GLU A 285 21.58 -6.30 10.08
N MET A 286 20.68 -6.50 11.04
CA MET A 286 20.98 -7.14 12.33
C MET A 286 20.05 -8.33 12.64
N PRO A 287 20.07 -9.40 11.81
CA PRO A 287 19.14 -10.52 11.96
C PRO A 287 19.29 -11.26 13.29
N ASP A 288 20.51 -11.33 13.83
CA ASP A 288 20.82 -12.08 15.05
C ASP A 288 20.17 -11.49 16.32
N LEU A 289 19.75 -10.22 16.27
CA LEU A 289 19.09 -9.57 17.40
C LEU A 289 17.61 -9.96 17.56
N PHE A 290 16.98 -10.43 16.49
CA PHE A 290 15.51 -10.59 16.47
C PHE A 290 15.02 -12.00 16.30
N ARG A 291 15.62 -12.77 15.38
CA ARG A 291 15.18 -14.13 15.00
C ARG A 291 16.31 -14.88 14.32
N SER A 292 16.07 -16.16 13.96
CA SER A 292 16.96 -16.86 13.04
C SER A 292 16.99 -16.11 11.69
N LYS A 293 18.18 -16.06 11.06
CA LYS A 293 18.39 -15.31 9.81
C LYS A 293 17.38 -15.67 8.71
N GLY A 294 17.03 -16.96 8.59
CA GLY A 294 16.09 -17.44 7.57
C GLY A 294 14.68 -16.90 7.78
N ASP A 295 14.19 -16.85 9.02
CA ASP A 295 12.85 -16.37 9.35
C ASP A 295 12.73 -14.86 9.08
N VAL A 296 13.81 -14.09 9.33
CA VAL A 296 13.83 -12.64 9.07
C VAL A 296 13.73 -12.35 7.58
N ILE A 297 14.42 -13.10 6.74
CA ILE A 297 14.43 -12.91 5.29
C ILE A 297 13.04 -13.20 4.70
N GLU A 298 12.42 -14.32 5.08
CA GLU A 298 11.09 -14.70 4.58
C GLU A 298 10.01 -13.71 5.04
N ASP A 299 10.03 -13.29 6.31
CA ASP A 299 9.09 -12.31 6.85
C ASP A 299 9.26 -10.93 6.19
N SER A 300 10.49 -10.50 5.96
CA SER A 300 10.79 -9.26 5.25
C SER A 300 10.27 -9.27 3.82
N LEU A 301 10.44 -10.38 3.10
CA LEU A 301 9.91 -10.53 1.75
C LEU A 301 8.38 -10.42 1.73
N ARG A 302 7.69 -11.07 2.67
CA ARG A 302 6.23 -11.02 2.80
C ARG A 302 5.74 -9.58 3.03
N ARG A 303 6.41 -8.83 3.92
CA ARG A 303 6.09 -7.43 4.21
C ARG A 303 6.35 -6.52 3.00
N LEU A 304 7.46 -6.70 2.31
CA LEU A 304 7.79 -5.94 1.09
C LEU A 304 6.79 -6.19 -0.04
N HIS A 305 6.28 -7.42 -0.20
CA HIS A 305 5.24 -7.70 -1.19
C HIS A 305 3.96 -6.89 -0.98
N THR A 306 3.58 -6.65 0.27
CA THR A 306 2.42 -5.79 0.58
C THR A 306 2.65 -4.36 0.10
N TRP A 307 3.80 -3.77 0.41
CA TRP A 307 4.15 -2.40 -0.01
C TRP A 307 4.33 -2.29 -1.52
N ARG A 308 4.98 -3.26 -2.14
CA ARG A 308 5.15 -3.31 -3.60
C ARG A 308 3.82 -3.28 -4.35
N ARG A 309 2.77 -3.85 -3.79
CA ARG A 309 1.43 -3.81 -4.36
C ARG A 309 0.71 -2.49 -4.08
N GLN A 310 0.90 -1.89 -2.91
CA GLN A 310 0.14 -0.71 -2.48
C GLN A 310 0.70 0.61 -2.99
N ILE A 311 2.02 0.78 -2.99
CA ILE A 311 2.66 2.06 -3.35
C ILE A 311 2.33 2.52 -4.79
N PRO A 312 2.27 1.66 -5.81
CA PRO A 312 1.82 2.06 -7.14
C PRO A 312 0.39 2.63 -7.15
N VAL A 313 -0.49 2.09 -6.30
CA VAL A 313 -1.86 2.61 -6.14
C VAL A 313 -1.85 3.99 -5.47
N PHE A 314 -0.98 4.21 -4.47
CA PHE A 314 -0.79 5.53 -3.86
C PHE A 314 -0.35 6.56 -4.89
N ARG A 315 0.64 6.21 -5.72
CA ARG A 315 1.11 7.06 -6.80
C ARG A 315 -0.01 7.42 -7.77
N GLU A 316 -0.82 6.43 -8.18
CA GLU A 316 -1.97 6.66 -9.05
C GLU A 316 -2.96 7.66 -8.43
N MET A 317 -3.32 7.48 -7.14
CA MET A 317 -4.25 8.37 -6.44
C MET A 317 -3.75 9.81 -6.33
N VAL A 318 -2.47 10.00 -6.02
CA VAL A 318 -1.85 11.33 -5.91
C VAL A 318 -1.74 11.99 -7.30
N THR A 319 -1.38 11.21 -8.32
CA THR A 319 -1.34 11.68 -9.71
C THR A 319 -2.73 12.10 -10.18
N GLU A 320 -3.76 11.30 -9.92
CA GLU A 320 -5.16 11.65 -10.22
C GLU A 320 -5.57 12.98 -9.55
N THR A 321 -5.14 13.19 -8.31
CA THR A 321 -5.41 14.46 -7.60
C THR A 321 -4.75 15.65 -8.30
N LEU A 322 -3.48 15.52 -8.69
CA LEU A 322 -2.73 16.58 -9.37
C LEU A 322 -3.28 16.88 -10.79
N GLU A 323 -3.60 15.84 -11.54
CA GLU A 323 -3.93 15.97 -12.97
C GLU A 323 -5.42 16.21 -13.23
N GLN A 324 -6.30 15.78 -12.31
CA GLN A 324 -7.75 15.81 -12.52
C GLN A 324 -8.48 16.63 -11.45
N ALA A 325 -8.25 16.35 -10.17
CA ALA A 325 -9.02 16.95 -9.10
C ALA A 325 -8.66 18.44 -8.90
N LEU A 326 -7.39 18.79 -8.85
CA LEU A 326 -6.95 20.17 -8.69
C LEU A 326 -7.38 21.08 -9.85
N PRO A 327 -7.20 20.70 -11.14
CA PRO A 327 -7.73 21.49 -12.26
C PRO A 327 -9.26 21.60 -12.25
N ALA A 328 -9.97 20.53 -11.86
CA ALA A 328 -11.43 20.58 -11.73
C ALA A 328 -11.86 21.51 -10.59
N ALA A 329 -11.21 21.46 -9.44
CA ALA A 329 -11.47 22.34 -8.31
C ALA A 329 -11.24 23.82 -8.71
N ALA A 330 -10.12 24.13 -9.37
CA ALA A 330 -9.81 25.47 -9.84
C ALA A 330 -10.87 25.98 -10.83
N ARG A 331 -11.25 25.17 -11.79
CA ARG A 331 -12.27 25.51 -12.79
C ARG A 331 -13.63 25.76 -12.12
N LEU A 332 -14.07 24.89 -11.20
CA LEU A 332 -15.39 24.98 -10.58
C LEU A 332 -15.49 26.12 -9.56
N THR A 333 -14.37 26.53 -8.97
CA THR A 333 -14.31 27.63 -8.00
C THR A 333 -13.82 28.96 -8.61
N SER A 334 -13.56 29.00 -9.91
CA SER A 334 -13.17 30.23 -10.60
C SER A 334 -14.36 31.18 -10.70
N THR A 335 -14.10 32.44 -10.38
CA THR A 335 -15.06 33.53 -10.56
C THR A 335 -15.13 34.04 -12.00
N ARG A 336 -14.21 33.60 -12.87
CA ARG A 336 -14.24 33.98 -14.28
C ARG A 336 -15.38 33.26 -15.00
N PRO A 337 -16.24 33.98 -15.75
CA PRO A 337 -17.26 33.32 -16.55
C PRO A 337 -16.56 32.41 -17.57
N MET A 338 -16.96 31.13 -17.61
CA MET A 338 -16.51 30.22 -18.64
C MET A 338 -16.77 30.84 -20.02
N PRO A 339 -15.82 30.79 -20.96
CA PRO A 339 -16.12 31.10 -22.33
C PRO A 339 -17.22 30.15 -22.81
N SER A 340 -18.40 30.72 -23.12
CA SER A 340 -19.48 29.94 -23.68
C SER A 340 -19.00 29.44 -25.05
N PHE A 341 -18.76 28.17 -25.20
CA PHE A 341 -18.53 27.58 -26.51
C PHE A 341 -19.84 27.70 -27.31
N ALA A 342 -19.90 28.74 -28.10
CA ALA A 342 -20.91 28.81 -29.15
C ALA A 342 -20.64 27.64 -30.13
N PRO A 343 -21.68 26.84 -30.49
CA PRO A 343 -21.49 25.64 -31.32
C PRO A 343 -21.03 25.91 -32.75
N ASN A 344 -20.71 27.14 -33.09
CA ASN A 344 -20.38 27.59 -34.48
C ASN A 344 -19.05 28.28 -34.64
N SER A 345 -18.06 28.07 -33.79
CA SER A 345 -16.70 28.58 -34.09
C SER A 345 -15.96 27.59 -35.02
N PRO A 346 -15.50 28.02 -36.20
CA PRO A 346 -14.67 27.14 -37.04
C PRO A 346 -13.39 26.80 -36.29
N LEU A 347 -13.05 25.53 -36.28
CA LEU A 347 -11.77 25.00 -35.78
C LEU A 347 -10.62 25.73 -36.50
N SER A 348 -10.15 26.83 -35.94
CA SER A 348 -8.88 27.41 -36.34
C SER A 348 -7.75 26.55 -35.78
N ALA A 349 -6.86 26.15 -36.64
CA ALA A 349 -5.74 25.25 -36.49
C ALA A 349 -5.09 25.32 -35.10
N ILE A 350 -5.35 24.32 -34.29
CA ILE A 350 -4.54 24.00 -33.11
C ILE A 350 -3.23 23.45 -33.65
N ASP A 351 -2.17 24.14 -33.32
CA ASP A 351 -0.80 23.77 -33.68
C ASP A 351 -0.42 22.46 -33.03
N THR A 352 -0.55 21.36 -33.77
CA THR A 352 -0.32 19.99 -33.36
C THR A 352 1.15 19.67 -33.05
N ARG A 353 2.03 20.65 -33.13
CA ARG A 353 3.48 20.48 -32.93
C ARG A 353 3.94 20.54 -31.48
N SER A 354 3.13 21.04 -30.54
CA SER A 354 3.51 21.14 -29.12
C SER A 354 3.06 19.96 -28.26
N LEU A 355 2.34 18.97 -28.83
CA LEU A 355 1.75 17.86 -28.07
C LEU A 355 2.66 16.63 -27.93
N LEU A 356 3.87 16.63 -28.50
CA LEU A 356 4.74 15.45 -28.53
C LEU A 356 6.03 15.56 -27.71
N THR A 357 6.26 16.67 -27.04
CA THR A 357 7.46 16.86 -26.23
C THR A 357 7.07 17.49 -24.89
N ASP A 358 6.97 16.69 -23.91
CA ASP A 358 7.01 16.98 -22.47
C ASP A 358 5.78 16.54 -21.69
N THR A 359 5.88 15.36 -21.11
CA THR A 359 4.91 14.74 -20.19
C THR A 359 4.91 15.37 -18.79
N SER A 360 5.41 16.57 -18.60
CA SER A 360 5.59 17.20 -17.28
C SER A 360 5.09 18.63 -17.12
N VAL A 361 4.43 19.21 -18.11
CA VAL A 361 3.94 20.59 -17.97
C VAL A 361 2.43 20.61 -17.76
N ILE A 362 2.00 20.50 -16.49
CA ILE A 362 0.69 21.02 -16.08
C ILE A 362 0.72 22.50 -16.37
N ASN A 363 -0.10 22.97 -17.32
CA ASN A 363 -0.24 24.39 -17.59
C ASN A 363 -0.73 25.09 -16.33
N PHE A 364 0.11 25.93 -15.73
CA PHE A 364 -0.17 26.67 -14.49
C PHE A 364 -1.40 27.60 -14.60
N GLU A 365 -1.82 27.97 -15.81
CA GLU A 365 -3.01 28.77 -16.05
C GLU A 365 -4.33 28.07 -15.67
N ASP A 366 -4.33 26.73 -15.63
CA ASP A 366 -5.53 25.92 -15.35
C ASP A 366 -5.78 25.73 -13.84
N VAL A 367 -4.89 26.17 -12.94
CA VAL A 367 -4.94 25.86 -11.50
C VAL A 367 -4.92 27.13 -10.63
N SER A 368 -5.40 28.23 -11.18
CA SER A 368 -5.48 29.52 -10.49
C SER A 368 -6.19 29.43 -9.14
N GLY A 369 -5.52 29.91 -8.09
CA GLY A 369 -6.04 29.93 -6.72
C GLY A 369 -5.68 28.72 -5.87
N TYR A 370 -4.95 27.73 -6.41
CA TYR A 370 -4.48 26.55 -5.71
C TYR A 370 -2.95 26.39 -5.77
N GLU A 371 -2.25 27.46 -6.14
CA GLU A 371 -0.79 27.48 -6.31
C GLU A 371 -0.05 27.13 -5.02
N ASP A 372 -0.64 27.41 -3.88
CA ASP A 372 -0.11 27.16 -2.55
C ASP A 372 -0.09 25.66 -2.17
N ILE A 373 -1.05 24.86 -2.63
CA ILE A 373 -1.15 23.44 -2.28
C ILE A 373 -0.47 22.50 -3.28
N ILE A 374 -0.25 22.94 -4.52
CA ILE A 374 0.40 22.13 -5.55
C ILE A 374 1.79 21.64 -5.13
N PRO A 375 2.67 22.49 -4.56
CA PRO A 375 3.98 22.04 -4.08
C PRO A 375 3.90 20.92 -3.06
N ASP A 376 2.89 20.95 -2.17
CA ASP A 376 2.69 19.94 -1.14
C ASP A 376 2.29 18.59 -1.76
N PHE A 377 1.34 18.56 -2.69
CA PHE A 377 1.00 17.33 -3.42
C PHE A 377 2.16 16.81 -4.28
N ARG A 378 2.97 17.69 -4.88
CA ARG A 378 4.18 17.28 -5.59
C ARG A 378 5.22 16.67 -4.65
N ARG A 379 5.36 17.23 -3.45
CA ARG A 379 6.20 16.65 -2.39
C ARG A 379 5.73 15.27 -2.00
N VAL A 380 4.42 15.07 -1.83
CA VAL A 380 3.83 13.74 -1.59
C VAL A 380 4.14 12.78 -2.73
N LEU A 381 3.94 13.20 -3.98
CA LEU A 381 4.23 12.37 -5.16
C LEU A 381 5.72 11.98 -5.23
N ALA A 382 6.62 12.92 -4.97
CA ALA A 382 8.05 12.66 -4.90
C ALA A 382 8.40 11.65 -3.79
N ALA A 383 7.80 11.80 -2.59
CA ALA A 383 7.97 10.86 -1.49
C ALA A 383 7.47 9.45 -1.86
N VAL A 384 6.30 9.34 -2.49
CA VAL A 384 5.75 8.05 -2.94
C VAL A 384 6.66 7.37 -3.97
N ASN A 385 7.23 8.14 -4.91
CA ASN A 385 8.19 7.62 -5.89
C ASN A 385 9.48 7.13 -5.20
N GLU A 386 10.01 7.88 -4.23
CA GLU A 386 11.18 7.47 -3.42
C GLU A 386 10.90 6.17 -2.66
N LEU A 387 9.71 6.05 -2.07
CA LEU A 387 9.28 4.83 -1.38
C LEU A 387 9.19 3.63 -2.33
N GLN A 388 8.71 3.83 -3.56
CA GLN A 388 8.67 2.78 -4.57
C GLN A 388 10.07 2.26 -4.91
N GLU A 389 10.99 3.18 -5.21
CA GLU A 389 12.38 2.82 -5.51
C GLU A 389 13.06 2.10 -4.33
N ARG A 390 12.73 2.52 -3.11
CA ARG A 390 13.26 1.90 -1.89
C ARG A 390 12.74 0.48 -1.71
N VAL A 391 11.44 0.25 -1.92
CA VAL A 391 10.84 -1.11 -1.88
C VAL A 391 11.46 -2.01 -2.93
N ASP A 392 11.65 -1.52 -4.15
CA ASP A 392 12.23 -2.31 -5.23
C ASP A 392 13.69 -2.69 -4.89
N ARG A 393 14.51 -1.75 -4.41
CA ARG A 393 15.88 -2.05 -3.95
C ARG A 393 15.92 -3.07 -2.81
N LEU A 394 15.05 -2.92 -1.81
CA LEU A 394 14.99 -3.87 -0.69
C LEU A 394 14.56 -5.27 -1.15
N THR A 395 13.61 -5.34 -2.06
CA THR A 395 13.18 -6.61 -2.64
C THR A 395 14.31 -7.31 -3.37
N ASP A 396 15.11 -6.58 -4.14
CA ASP A 396 16.29 -7.11 -4.84
C ASP A 396 17.35 -7.61 -3.87
N ILE A 397 17.60 -6.87 -2.78
CA ILE A 397 18.56 -7.29 -1.73
C ILE A 397 18.07 -8.59 -1.07
N VAL A 398 16.82 -8.65 -0.65
CA VAL A 398 16.23 -9.83 0.01
C VAL A 398 16.26 -11.04 -0.93
N THR A 399 15.90 -10.86 -2.19
CA THR A 399 15.89 -11.93 -3.20
C THR A 399 17.32 -12.45 -3.47
N SER A 400 18.29 -11.54 -3.50
CA SER A 400 19.71 -11.91 -3.66
C SER A 400 20.22 -12.70 -2.46
N GLU A 401 19.85 -12.32 -1.25
CA GLU A 401 20.23 -13.02 -0.01
C GLU A 401 19.63 -14.43 0.04
N ILE A 402 18.36 -14.60 -0.39
CA ILE A 402 17.74 -15.92 -0.54
C ILE A 402 18.55 -16.78 -1.51
N GLY A 403 18.92 -16.23 -2.67
CA GLY A 403 19.74 -16.96 -3.66
C GLY A 403 21.12 -17.39 -3.12
N ILE A 404 21.74 -16.58 -2.29
CA ILE A 404 23.02 -16.92 -1.63
C ILE A 404 22.82 -18.04 -0.61
N GLU A 405 21.76 -17.96 0.21
CA GLU A 405 21.48 -18.99 1.22
C GLU A 405 21.10 -20.33 0.58
N ASP A 406 20.30 -20.31 -0.50
CA ASP A 406 19.98 -21.52 -1.26
C ASP A 406 21.21 -22.14 -1.92
N SER A 407 22.11 -21.31 -2.48
CA SER A 407 23.38 -21.77 -3.03
C SER A 407 24.27 -22.41 -1.96
N ARG A 408 24.32 -21.82 -0.77
CA ARG A 408 25.06 -22.35 0.38
C ARG A 408 24.51 -23.71 0.84
N ARG A 409 23.16 -23.81 0.98
CA ARG A 409 22.51 -25.09 1.31
C ARG A 409 22.78 -26.13 0.25
N GLY A 410 22.68 -25.78 -1.03
CA GLY A 410 23.04 -26.69 -2.13
C GLY A 410 24.48 -27.18 -2.09
N LEU A 411 25.42 -26.33 -1.70
CA LEU A 411 26.82 -26.74 -1.49
C LEU A 411 26.98 -27.67 -0.27
N GLU A 412 26.30 -27.41 0.81
CA GLU A 412 26.31 -28.28 2.00
C GLU A 412 25.71 -29.66 1.70
N ASP A 413 24.58 -29.69 0.97
CA ASP A 413 23.94 -30.95 0.54
C ASP A 413 24.81 -31.72 -0.44
N SER A 414 25.48 -31.05 -1.39
CA SER A 414 26.45 -31.67 -2.28
C SER A 414 27.64 -32.26 -1.52
N ARG A 415 28.12 -31.56 -0.49
CA ARG A 415 29.19 -32.06 0.37
C ARG A 415 28.77 -33.30 1.16
N ARG A 416 27.57 -33.28 1.75
CA ARG A 416 26.98 -34.45 2.44
C ARG A 416 26.82 -35.63 1.47
N GLY A 417 26.27 -35.37 0.28
CA GLY A 417 26.15 -36.39 -0.77
C GLY A 417 27.47 -36.99 -1.20
N LEU A 418 28.56 -36.19 -1.24
CA LEU A 418 29.91 -36.72 -1.51
C LEU A 418 30.43 -37.58 -0.36
N GLU A 419 30.19 -37.21 0.90
CA GLU A 419 30.56 -38.01 2.07
C GLU A 419 29.77 -39.33 2.13
N GLU A 420 28.44 -39.31 1.85
CA GLU A 420 27.62 -40.52 1.74
C GLU A 420 28.09 -41.42 0.58
N ASN A 421 28.39 -40.86 -0.57
CA ASN A 421 28.92 -41.60 -1.70
C ASN A 421 30.27 -42.29 -1.37
N HIS A 422 31.12 -41.63 -0.58
CA HIS A 422 32.38 -42.19 -0.11
C HIS A 422 32.16 -43.38 0.85
N ASN A 423 31.17 -43.29 1.72
CA ASN A 423 30.77 -44.37 2.62
C ASN A 423 30.14 -45.55 1.87
N MET A 424 29.29 -45.26 0.88
CA MET A 424 28.72 -46.26 -0.03
C MET A 424 29.80 -46.98 -0.83
N ALA A 425 30.79 -46.25 -1.34
CA ALA A 425 31.93 -46.85 -2.04
C ALA A 425 32.71 -47.79 -1.16
N ARG A 426 32.95 -47.46 0.12
CA ARG A 426 33.60 -48.35 1.10
C ARG A 426 32.81 -49.61 1.37
N LEU A 427 31.46 -49.46 1.53
CA LEU A 427 30.56 -50.59 1.75
C LEU A 427 30.54 -51.52 0.54
N THR A 428 30.46 -50.95 -0.65
CA THR A 428 30.49 -51.68 -1.93
C THR A 428 31.82 -52.43 -2.09
N TRP A 429 32.94 -51.84 -1.71
CA TRP A 429 34.28 -52.47 -1.75
C TRP A 429 34.34 -53.67 -0.80
N LEU A 430 33.85 -53.53 0.44
CA LEU A 430 33.71 -54.63 1.39
C LEU A 430 32.84 -55.77 0.82
N ALA A 431 31.66 -55.42 0.29
CA ALA A 431 30.76 -56.39 -0.33
C ALA A 431 31.42 -57.16 -1.50
N THR A 432 32.21 -56.48 -2.34
CA THR A 432 32.91 -57.05 -3.48
C THR A 432 33.96 -58.09 -3.07
N ILE A 433 34.51 -57.96 -1.86
CA ILE A 433 35.47 -58.95 -1.30
C ILE A 433 34.73 -60.08 -0.59
N PHE A 434 33.71 -59.76 0.25
CA PHE A 434 33.03 -60.75 1.09
C PHE A 434 32.07 -61.66 0.33
N ILE A 435 31.39 -61.18 -0.71
CA ILE A 435 30.43 -61.98 -1.46
C ILE A 435 31.07 -63.17 -2.16
N PRO A 436 32.19 -63.01 -2.93
CA PRO A 436 32.84 -64.17 -3.54
C PRO A 436 33.46 -65.11 -2.52
N LEU A 437 34.05 -64.59 -1.43
CA LEU A 437 34.60 -65.42 -0.36
C LEU A 437 33.53 -66.27 0.32
N SER A 438 32.35 -65.70 0.63
CA SER A 438 31.24 -66.42 1.24
C SER A 438 30.64 -67.47 0.30
N PHE A 439 30.58 -67.17 -1.02
CA PHE A 439 30.13 -68.12 -2.04
C PHE A 439 31.04 -69.36 -2.11
N ILE A 440 32.35 -69.16 -2.16
CA ILE A 440 33.30 -70.24 -2.19
C ILE A 440 33.31 -71.00 -0.87
N SER A 441 33.19 -70.31 0.26
CA SER A 441 33.07 -70.95 1.60
C SER A 441 31.84 -71.84 1.67
N SER A 442 30.70 -71.41 1.12
CA SER A 442 29.47 -72.18 1.05
C SER A 442 29.62 -73.42 0.18
N MET A 443 30.30 -73.33 -0.97
CA MET A 443 30.54 -74.46 -1.84
C MET A 443 31.44 -75.54 -1.15
N TYR A 444 32.46 -75.14 -0.43
CA TYR A 444 33.36 -76.09 0.29
C TYR A 444 32.68 -76.66 1.56
N SER A 445 31.73 -75.95 2.14
CA SER A 445 30.93 -76.42 3.30
C SER A 445 29.95 -77.54 3.00
N MET A 446 29.70 -77.80 1.72
CA MET A 446 28.84 -78.90 1.27
C MET A 446 29.49 -80.26 1.21
N ASN A 447 30.80 -80.36 1.47
CA ASN A 447 31.54 -81.63 1.49
C ASN A 447 31.48 -82.30 2.89
N GLU A 448 30.93 -83.52 2.95
CA GLU A 448 30.67 -84.23 4.22
C GLU A 448 31.87 -84.91 4.85
N ASP A 449 33.05 -84.91 4.19
CA ASP A 449 34.27 -85.62 4.70
C ASP A 449 35.16 -84.75 5.59
N ILE A 450 34.97 -84.86 6.89
CA ILE A 450 35.71 -84.16 7.94
C ILE A 450 37.20 -84.63 8.00
N SER A 451 37.57 -85.85 7.50
CA SER A 451 38.89 -86.40 7.58
C SER A 451 39.90 -85.74 6.65
N ALA A 452 39.49 -84.99 5.64
CA ALA A 452 40.35 -84.33 4.64
C ALA A 452 40.60 -82.85 4.95
N LEU A 453 40.37 -82.38 6.17
CA LEU A 453 40.33 -80.93 6.54
C LEU A 453 41.64 -80.18 6.16
N LYS A 454 42.80 -80.76 6.30
CA LYS A 454 44.07 -80.10 5.98
C LYS A 454 44.25 -79.81 4.47
N THR A 455 43.85 -80.75 3.62
CA THR A 455 43.89 -80.60 2.17
C THR A 455 42.80 -79.65 1.66
N THR A 456 41.62 -79.63 2.29
CA THR A 456 40.50 -78.79 1.92
C THR A 456 40.82 -77.32 2.16
N TYR A 457 41.51 -76.97 3.25
CA TYR A 457 41.93 -75.56 3.50
C TYR A 457 42.89 -75.08 2.44
N GLY A 458 43.85 -75.93 2.00
CA GLY A 458 44.82 -75.57 0.91
C GLY A 458 44.08 -75.29 -0.39
N TRP A 459 43.13 -76.17 -0.78
CA TRP A 459 42.36 -75.99 -2.01
C TRP A 459 41.38 -74.81 -1.91
N PHE A 460 40.81 -74.52 -0.73
CA PHE A 460 39.99 -73.36 -0.50
C PHE A 460 40.76 -72.06 -0.79
N PHE A 461 41.92 -71.87 -0.24
CA PHE A 461 42.67 -70.64 -0.47
C PHE A 461 43.23 -70.60 -1.90
N LEU A 462 43.57 -71.72 -2.52
CA LEU A 462 44.01 -71.78 -3.88
C LEU A 462 42.96 -71.39 -4.91
N THR A 463 41.70 -71.64 -4.61
CA THR A 463 40.58 -71.28 -5.48
C THR A 463 39.96 -69.95 -5.10
N ALA A 464 39.81 -69.60 -3.80
CA ALA A 464 39.21 -68.39 -3.32
C ALA A 464 39.95 -67.11 -3.66
N LEU A 465 41.34 -67.17 -3.53
CA LEU A 465 42.18 -66.01 -3.84
C LEU A 465 42.14 -65.60 -5.32
N PRO A 466 42.39 -66.50 -6.30
CA PRO A 466 42.37 -66.10 -7.71
C PRO A 466 40.90 -65.70 -8.14
N PHE A 467 39.85 -66.31 -7.59
CA PHE A 467 38.52 -65.98 -7.93
C PHE A 467 38.11 -64.56 -7.42
N THR A 468 38.47 -64.22 -6.18
CA THR A 468 38.26 -62.85 -5.65
C THR A 468 39.14 -61.86 -6.42
N LEU A 469 40.37 -62.15 -6.76
CA LEU A 469 41.22 -61.29 -7.56
C LEU A 469 40.66 -61.07 -8.97
N THR A 470 40.03 -62.09 -9.58
CA THR A 470 39.41 -61.99 -10.90
C THR A 470 38.19 -61.09 -10.83
N ILE A 471 37.34 -61.22 -9.80
CA ILE A 471 36.15 -60.33 -9.59
C ILE A 471 36.60 -58.89 -9.31
N MET A 472 37.66 -58.71 -8.51
CA MET A 472 38.23 -57.35 -8.28
C MET A 472 38.80 -56.77 -9.56
N ALA A 473 39.45 -57.55 -10.41
CA ALA A 473 39.98 -57.09 -11.70
C ALA A 473 38.85 -56.71 -12.67
N ILE A 474 37.74 -57.48 -12.71
CA ILE A 474 36.56 -57.19 -13.50
C ILE A 474 35.91 -55.90 -12.96
N GLY A 475 35.75 -55.76 -11.65
CA GLY A 475 35.22 -54.56 -11.02
C GLY A 475 36.06 -53.31 -11.29
N TRP A 476 37.39 -53.47 -11.35
CA TRP A 476 38.32 -52.40 -11.71
C TRP A 476 38.18 -51.97 -13.17
N VAL A 477 38.10 -52.89 -14.08
CA VAL A 477 37.90 -52.60 -15.51
C VAL A 477 36.54 -51.97 -15.76
N ALA A 478 35.47 -52.49 -15.14
CA ALA A 478 34.11 -51.95 -15.25
C ALA A 478 33.98 -50.58 -14.57
N GLY A 479 34.72 -50.32 -13.50
CA GLY A 479 34.74 -49.08 -12.75
C GLY A 479 35.66 -47.97 -13.30
N GLY A 480 36.19 -48.11 -14.51
CA GLY A 480 37.03 -47.09 -15.14
C GLY A 480 38.46 -46.96 -14.57
N GLY A 481 38.99 -48.00 -13.94
CA GLY A 481 40.42 -48.10 -13.59
C GLY A 481 40.91 -47.34 -12.36
N SER A 482 40.03 -46.84 -11.49
CA SER A 482 40.45 -46.15 -10.27
C SER A 482 40.31 -47.03 -9.02
N LEU A 483 41.40 -47.72 -8.66
CA LEU A 483 41.48 -48.53 -7.44
C LEU A 483 41.90 -47.76 -6.18
N THR A 484 41.83 -46.43 -6.18
CA THR A 484 42.29 -45.70 -5.01
C THR A 484 41.17 -45.03 -4.26
N PRO A 485 40.58 -45.68 -3.21
CA PRO A 485 39.72 -44.96 -2.25
C PRO A 485 40.53 -44.01 -1.34
N TRP A 486 41.83 -43.84 -1.59
CA TRP A 486 42.77 -43.15 -0.69
C TRP A 486 43.56 -42.01 -1.32
N LYS A 487 43.15 -41.48 -2.49
CA LYS A 487 43.74 -40.24 -2.94
C LYS A 487 43.12 -39.10 -2.17
N LYS A 488 43.77 -38.62 -1.11
CA LYS A 488 43.59 -37.28 -0.58
C LYS A 488 43.63 -36.34 -1.76
N GLN A 489 42.50 -35.76 -2.12
CA GLN A 489 42.41 -34.67 -3.07
C GLN A 489 43.11 -33.50 -2.39
N ASP A 490 44.31 -33.17 -2.86
CA ASP A 490 45.01 -31.96 -2.44
C ASP A 490 44.13 -30.75 -2.71
N ASP A 491 43.67 -30.11 -1.64
CA ASP A 491 42.87 -28.86 -1.59
C ASP A 491 43.67 -27.64 -2.10
N THR A 492 44.65 -27.82 -2.96
CA THR A 492 45.58 -26.77 -3.38
C THR A 492 45.38 -26.25 -4.79
N LYS A 493 44.25 -26.53 -5.48
CA LYS A 493 44.04 -26.02 -6.85
C LYS A 493 42.68 -25.35 -7.14
N GLN A 494 42.04 -24.76 -6.15
CA GLN A 494 40.93 -23.80 -6.40
C GLN A 494 41.12 -22.46 -5.66
N ARG A 495 42.36 -22.01 -5.49
CA ARG A 495 42.68 -20.60 -5.21
C ARG A 495 43.22 -19.96 -6.49
N GLY A 496 42.32 -19.61 -7.35
CA GLY A 496 42.77 -18.89 -8.53
C GLY A 496 41.65 -18.68 -9.53
N VAL A 497 40.69 -17.85 -9.22
CA VAL A 497 40.03 -16.88 -10.09
C VAL A 497 38.95 -16.17 -9.26
N ILE A 498 39.32 -15.30 -8.34
CA ILE A 498 38.57 -14.12 -8.03
C ILE A 498 39.61 -13.01 -7.93
N GLY A 499 39.67 -12.24 -9.01
CA GLY A 499 40.58 -11.15 -9.22
C GLY A 499 40.43 -10.05 -8.19
N GLY A 500 41.57 -9.59 -7.76
CA GLY A 500 41.78 -8.61 -6.75
C GLY A 500 41.10 -7.27 -6.92
N ARG A 501 40.73 -6.76 -5.78
CA ARG A 501 40.87 -5.36 -5.44
C ARG A 501 41.33 -5.28 -3.99
N GLU A 502 42.62 -5.18 -3.81
CA GLU A 502 43.23 -4.72 -2.55
C GLU A 502 42.71 -3.30 -2.26
N VAL A 503 41.91 -3.19 -1.21
CA VAL A 503 41.67 -1.90 -0.59
C VAL A 503 42.75 -1.71 0.47
N ASN A 504 43.70 -0.85 0.17
CA ASN A 504 44.75 -0.37 1.02
C ASN A 504 44.16 0.35 2.27
N SER A 505 44.13 -0.37 3.38
CA SER A 505 43.80 0.22 4.68
C SER A 505 44.98 1.03 5.20
N ARG A 506 44.96 2.33 4.98
CA ARG A 506 45.83 3.29 5.69
C ARG A 506 45.39 3.40 7.13
N LYS A 507 46.10 2.77 8.03
CA LYS A 507 46.20 3.13 9.43
C LYS A 507 46.75 4.55 9.54
N ASN A 508 45.95 5.51 9.94
CA ASN A 508 46.46 6.78 10.49
C ASN A 508 46.08 6.84 11.96
N SER A 509 47.09 6.65 12.74
CA SER A 509 47.27 7.03 14.12
C SER A 509 46.93 8.52 14.31
N ILE A 510 45.95 8.83 15.12
CA ILE A 510 45.81 10.18 15.73
C ILE A 510 46.22 10.05 17.19
N LYS A 511 47.42 10.51 17.47
CA LYS A 511 47.86 10.91 18.81
C LYS A 511 47.19 12.24 19.18
N LYS A 512 46.69 12.25 20.39
CA LYS A 512 46.54 13.37 21.35
C LYS A 512 46.85 14.79 20.86
N THR A 513 45.89 15.65 20.91
CA THR A 513 45.86 16.82 21.84
C THR A 513 44.39 17.17 22.10
#